data_75d0df53b1be1293b07d2e01b027bdfe
#
_entry.id   75d0df53b1be1293b07d2e01b027bdfe
#
_cell.length_a   1.000
_cell.length_b   1.000
_cell.length_c   1.000
_cell.angle_alpha   90.00
_cell.angle_beta   90.00
_cell.angle_gamma   90.00
#
_symmetry.space_group_name_H-M   'P 1'
#
loop_
_entity.id
_entity.type
_entity.pdbx_description
1 polymer ?
#
loop_
_entity_poly.entity_id
_entity_poly.type
_entity_poly.pdbx_seq_one_letter_code
_entity_poly.pdbx_strand_id
1 'polypeptide(L)'
;DPILLLNMPIFYIVDKEWTEANNAFEVVRAGGSTNFANVNTNGTGPFKLVEWIQDTRLVLEPNKDYWNKNGVQHNLTKVVFTPIANDATRVAALLSGEIDLMYPVPLQDVKRLESDPKAYALEGPELRTIFLGFDQWRQECFVMTGTGKYAFVDWYVRQAFYEAIFIVAMYRVVMG
;
A
#
# COMPACT_ATOMS: atom_id res chain seq x y z
N ASP A 1 -17.72 13.86 14.82
CA ASP A 1 -17.23 13.58 13.48
C ASP A 1 -17.89 12.31 12.94
N PRO A 2 -18.73 12.40 11.88
CA PRO A 2 -19.45 11.23 11.36
C PRO A 2 -18.55 10.17 10.71
N ILE A 3 -17.32 10.52 10.36
CA ILE A 3 -16.36 9.59 9.75
C ILE A 3 -15.33 9.04 10.76
N LEU A 4 -15.46 9.36 12.03
CA LEU A 4 -14.51 8.90 13.07
C LEU A 4 -14.38 7.36 13.07
N LEU A 5 -15.49 6.65 13.05
CA LEU A 5 -15.51 5.19 13.06
C LEU A 5 -14.82 4.58 11.81
N LEU A 6 -14.92 5.25 10.65
CA LEU A 6 -14.23 4.81 9.43
C LEU A 6 -12.72 5.04 9.50
N ASN A 7 -12.28 6.04 10.27
CA ASN A 7 -10.87 6.35 10.44
C ASN A 7 -10.21 5.60 11.62
N MET A 8 -11.00 5.06 12.55
CA MET A 8 -10.45 4.31 13.70
C MET A 8 -9.54 3.13 13.32
N PRO A 9 -9.80 2.36 12.24
CA PRO A 9 -8.92 1.25 11.87
C PRO A 9 -7.49 1.64 11.51
N ILE A 10 -7.20 2.92 11.25
CA ILE A 10 -5.81 3.39 11.00
C ILE A 10 -5.04 3.70 12.29
N PHE A 11 -5.72 3.74 13.44
CA PHE A 11 -5.10 3.97 14.75
C PHE A 11 -4.95 2.65 15.48
N TYR A 12 -3.72 2.13 15.51
CA TYR A 12 -3.43 0.89 16.20
C TYR A 12 -3.14 1.14 17.69
N ILE A 13 -3.77 0.33 18.54
CA ILE A 13 -3.48 0.31 19.97
C ILE A 13 -2.35 -0.70 20.18
N VAL A 14 -1.25 -0.24 20.76
CA VAL A 14 -0.09 -1.07 21.07
C VAL A 14 -0.07 -1.41 22.57
N ASP A 15 0.51 -2.55 22.89
CA ASP A 15 0.75 -2.99 24.26
C ASP A 15 1.80 -2.08 24.92
N LYS A 16 1.42 -1.48 26.06
CA LYS A 16 2.27 -0.52 26.77
C LYS A 16 3.53 -1.19 27.34
N GLU A 17 3.36 -2.31 28.02
CA GLU A 17 4.42 -3.04 28.67
C GLU A 17 5.45 -3.55 27.67
N TRP A 18 4.98 -4.05 26.54
CA TRP A 18 5.85 -4.46 25.43
C TRP A 18 6.63 -3.27 24.85
N THR A 19 5.96 -2.14 24.69
CA THR A 19 6.56 -0.92 24.14
C THR A 19 7.64 -0.37 25.07
N GLU A 20 7.38 -0.36 26.39
CA GLU A 20 8.33 0.05 27.42
C GLU A 20 9.54 -0.89 27.51
N ALA A 21 9.30 -2.19 27.53
CA ALA A 21 10.36 -3.20 27.62
C ALA A 21 11.35 -3.16 26.44
N ASN A 22 10.89 -2.70 25.27
CA ASN A 22 11.69 -2.67 24.05
C ASN A 22 12.11 -1.26 23.62
N ASN A 23 11.91 -0.22 24.46
CA ASN A 23 12.19 1.18 24.14
C ASN A 23 11.57 1.64 22.79
N ALA A 24 10.35 1.19 22.51
CA ALA A 24 9.68 1.37 21.22
C ALA A 24 8.73 2.58 21.16
N PHE A 25 8.87 3.54 22.09
CA PHE A 25 8.05 4.77 22.14
C PHE A 25 8.43 5.80 21.09
N GLU A 26 9.73 5.86 20.76
CA GLU A 26 10.23 6.91 19.89
C GLU A 26 9.75 6.70 18.45
N VAL A 27 9.09 7.71 17.91
CA VAL A 27 8.74 7.74 16.49
C VAL A 27 10.01 7.97 15.68
N VAL A 28 10.41 6.99 14.90
CA VAL A 28 11.54 7.14 13.98
C VAL A 28 11.13 7.97 12.78
N ARG A 29 11.78 9.12 12.60
CA ARG A 29 11.60 9.96 11.42
C ARG A 29 12.27 9.31 10.20
N ALA A 30 11.77 9.63 9.02
CA ALA A 30 12.37 9.17 7.76
C ALA A 30 13.88 9.48 7.74
N GLY A 31 14.71 8.46 7.52
CA GLY A 31 16.18 8.55 7.54
C GLY A 31 16.84 8.37 8.92
N GLY A 32 16.06 8.16 9.99
CA GLY A 32 16.57 7.81 11.31
C GLY A 32 16.86 6.33 11.49
N SER A 33 17.43 5.96 12.65
CA SER A 33 17.62 4.56 13.03
C SER A 33 16.28 3.85 13.20
N THR A 34 16.16 2.60 12.75
CA THR A 34 14.98 1.76 12.99
C THR A 34 14.83 1.49 14.48
N ASN A 35 13.62 1.68 14.99
CA ASN A 35 13.30 1.27 16.34
C ASN A 35 12.81 -0.20 16.34
N PHE A 36 12.77 -0.81 17.52
CA PHE A 36 12.39 -2.22 17.70
C PHE A 36 11.01 -2.53 17.10
N ALA A 37 10.02 -1.65 17.25
CA ALA A 37 8.67 -1.83 16.74
C ALA A 37 8.56 -1.77 15.21
N ASN A 38 9.57 -1.27 14.51
CA ASN A 38 9.55 -1.21 13.05
C ASN A 38 9.76 -2.58 12.39
N VAL A 39 10.39 -3.50 13.11
CA VAL A 39 10.76 -4.83 12.59
C VAL A 39 10.22 -5.98 13.46
N ASN A 40 9.57 -5.65 14.57
CA ASN A 40 8.95 -6.61 15.47
C ASN A 40 7.50 -6.25 15.71
N THR A 41 6.67 -7.24 15.97
CA THR A 41 5.23 -7.03 16.16
C THR A 41 4.76 -7.70 17.46
N ASN A 42 3.79 -7.05 18.12
CA ASN A 42 3.06 -7.62 19.26
C ASN A 42 1.54 -7.44 19.05
N GLY A 43 1.07 -7.89 17.90
CA GLY A 43 -0.34 -7.78 17.53
C GLY A 43 -1.18 -8.96 18.06
N THR A 44 -2.48 -8.71 18.19
CA THR A 44 -3.48 -9.71 18.64
C THR A 44 -4.15 -10.44 17.47
N GLY A 45 -3.61 -10.32 16.26
CA GLY A 45 -4.17 -10.87 15.03
C GLY A 45 -4.03 -12.40 14.89
N PRO A 46 -4.63 -12.97 13.84
CA PRO A 46 -4.61 -14.41 13.59
C PRO A 46 -3.24 -14.95 13.12
N PHE A 47 -2.31 -14.08 12.78
CA PHE A 47 -0.95 -14.44 12.37
C PHE A 47 0.10 -13.72 13.23
N LYS A 48 1.22 -14.36 13.44
CA LYS A 48 2.43 -13.81 14.11
C LYS A 48 3.55 -13.66 13.10
N LEU A 49 4.31 -12.57 13.21
CA LEU A 49 5.53 -12.35 12.44
C LEU A 49 6.62 -13.31 12.92
N VAL A 50 7.20 -14.08 12.01
CA VAL A 50 8.30 -15.02 12.28
C VAL A 50 9.63 -14.45 11.80
N GLU A 51 9.62 -13.84 10.61
CA GLU A 51 10.82 -13.29 10.00
C GLU A 51 10.45 -12.08 9.16
N TRP A 52 11.27 -11.05 9.20
CA TRP A 52 11.22 -9.94 8.27
C TRP A 52 12.63 -9.57 7.82
N ILE A 53 12.91 -9.80 6.54
CA ILE A 53 14.11 -9.34 5.87
C ILE A 53 13.67 -8.23 4.92
N GLN A 54 14.09 -7.00 5.21
CA GLN A 54 13.69 -5.83 4.46
C GLN A 54 13.94 -6.03 2.95
N ASP A 55 13.00 -5.58 2.14
CA ASP A 55 13.02 -5.65 0.67
C ASP A 55 13.18 -7.07 0.08
N THR A 56 13.17 -8.10 0.92
CA THR A 56 13.37 -9.49 0.50
C THR A 56 12.15 -10.35 0.78
N ARG A 57 11.75 -10.47 2.05
CA ARG A 57 10.59 -11.27 2.44
C ARG A 57 10.09 -10.95 3.85
N LEU A 58 8.81 -11.20 4.04
CA LEU A 58 8.17 -11.21 5.36
C LEU A 58 7.42 -12.54 5.51
N VAL A 59 7.64 -13.22 6.63
CA VAL A 59 7.07 -14.54 6.92
C VAL A 59 6.15 -14.45 8.13
N LEU A 60 4.93 -14.96 7.96
CA LEU A 60 3.93 -15.07 9.01
C LEU A 60 3.53 -16.52 9.22
N GLU A 61 3.23 -16.88 10.46
CA GLU A 61 2.63 -18.15 10.85
C GLU A 61 1.35 -17.94 11.67
N PRO A 62 0.42 -18.90 11.67
CA PRO A 62 -0.81 -18.81 12.46
C PRO A 62 -0.53 -18.58 13.94
N ASN A 63 -1.26 -17.64 14.52
CA ASN A 63 -1.26 -17.42 15.95
C ASN A 63 -2.13 -18.46 16.65
N LYS A 64 -1.51 -19.46 17.30
CA LYS A 64 -2.23 -20.53 18.04
C LYS A 64 -3.06 -19.98 19.19
N ASP A 65 -2.67 -18.82 19.72
CA ASP A 65 -3.33 -18.16 20.86
C ASP A 65 -4.34 -17.09 20.41
N TYR A 66 -4.70 -17.09 19.11
CA TYR A 66 -5.66 -16.13 18.58
C TYR A 66 -7.00 -16.23 19.29
N TRP A 67 -7.47 -15.10 19.82
CA TRP A 67 -8.66 -15.06 20.67
C TRP A 67 -9.97 -15.41 19.96
N ASN A 68 -10.09 -15.08 18.66
CA ASN A 68 -11.30 -15.34 17.87
C ASN A 68 -11.14 -16.55 16.96
N LYS A 69 -10.97 -17.72 17.54
CA LYS A 69 -10.75 -18.98 16.81
C LYS A 69 -11.91 -19.39 15.88
N ASN A 70 -13.11 -18.90 16.16
CA ASN A 70 -14.31 -19.20 15.37
C ASN A 70 -14.62 -18.15 14.32
N GLY A 71 -14.00 -16.96 14.38
CA GLY A 71 -14.33 -15.83 13.50
C GLY A 71 -13.57 -15.83 12.19
N VAL A 72 -12.33 -16.31 12.18
CA VAL A 72 -11.50 -16.38 10.98
C VAL A 72 -11.00 -17.81 10.81
N GLN A 73 -11.65 -18.54 9.93
CA GLN A 73 -11.22 -19.89 9.59
C GLN A 73 -10.35 -19.84 8.34
N HIS A 74 -9.16 -20.39 8.42
CA HIS A 74 -8.23 -20.52 7.30
C HIS A 74 -7.46 -21.84 7.42
N ASN A 75 -7.00 -22.35 6.31
CA ASN A 75 -6.17 -23.55 6.21
C ASN A 75 -4.68 -23.23 6.00
N LEU A 76 -4.30 -21.95 6.08
CA LEU A 76 -2.93 -21.51 5.87
C LEU A 76 -2.06 -21.90 7.06
N THR A 77 -0.92 -22.53 6.77
CA THR A 77 0.10 -22.89 7.77
C THR A 77 1.26 -21.91 7.78
N LYS A 78 1.43 -21.16 6.69
CA LYS A 78 2.48 -20.15 6.52
C LYS A 78 2.06 -19.16 5.45
N VAL A 79 2.42 -17.89 5.63
CA VAL A 79 2.26 -16.84 4.61
C VAL A 79 3.61 -16.19 4.38
N VAL A 80 4.03 -16.11 3.13
CA VAL A 80 5.29 -15.47 2.73
C VAL A 80 4.97 -14.31 1.81
N PHE A 81 5.31 -13.10 2.21
CA PHE A 81 5.25 -11.92 1.34
C PHE A 81 6.60 -11.70 0.69
N THR A 82 6.64 -11.66 -0.62
CA THR A 82 7.83 -11.38 -1.42
C THR A 82 7.62 -10.11 -2.23
N PRO A 83 8.36 -9.02 -1.97
CA PRO A 83 8.28 -7.81 -2.77
C PRO A 83 8.80 -8.05 -4.19
N ILE A 84 7.94 -7.87 -5.20
CA ILE A 84 8.31 -7.94 -6.62
C ILE A 84 7.89 -6.62 -7.26
N ALA A 85 8.83 -5.71 -7.44
CA ALA A 85 8.57 -4.36 -7.89
C ALA A 85 8.11 -4.27 -9.36
N ASN A 86 8.66 -5.15 -10.22
CA ASN A 86 8.33 -5.15 -11.65
C ASN A 86 7.02 -5.91 -11.90
N ASP A 87 6.05 -5.25 -12.53
CA ASP A 87 4.72 -5.79 -12.81
C ASP A 87 4.76 -7.05 -13.69
N ALA A 88 5.54 -7.02 -14.76
CA ALA A 88 5.63 -8.17 -15.69
C ALA A 88 6.25 -9.40 -15.01
N THR A 89 7.28 -9.19 -14.17
CA THR A 89 7.89 -10.26 -13.36
C THR A 89 6.90 -10.83 -12.37
N ARG A 90 6.11 -9.97 -11.70
CA ARG A 90 5.10 -10.38 -10.73
C ARG A 90 3.98 -11.20 -11.38
N VAL A 91 3.50 -10.78 -12.56
CA VAL A 91 2.52 -11.54 -13.34
C VAL A 91 3.10 -12.90 -13.79
N ALA A 92 4.36 -12.93 -14.23
CA ALA A 92 5.00 -14.18 -14.62
C ALA A 92 5.16 -15.15 -13.43
N ALA A 93 5.51 -14.64 -12.26
CA ALA A 93 5.63 -15.45 -11.03
C ALA A 93 4.27 -16.08 -10.63
N LEU A 94 3.16 -15.34 -10.78
CA LEU A 94 1.82 -15.90 -10.54
C LEU A 94 1.48 -17.00 -11.55
N LEU A 95 1.68 -16.77 -12.84
CA LEU A 95 1.34 -17.72 -13.89
C LEU A 95 2.22 -18.98 -13.85
N SER A 96 3.47 -18.86 -13.38
CA SER A 96 4.36 -20.00 -13.17
C SER A 96 4.04 -20.80 -11.90
N GLY A 97 3.25 -20.26 -10.98
CA GLY A 97 2.98 -20.85 -9.67
C GLY A 97 4.10 -20.63 -8.66
N GLU A 98 5.00 -19.69 -8.88
CA GLU A 98 6.01 -19.28 -7.90
C GLU A 98 5.37 -18.52 -6.73
N ILE A 99 4.31 -17.76 -7.01
CA ILE A 99 3.46 -17.12 -6.01
C ILE A 99 2.00 -17.54 -6.20
N ASP A 100 1.24 -17.61 -5.12
CA ASP A 100 -0.16 -18.01 -5.11
C ASP A 100 -1.13 -16.84 -5.22
N LEU A 101 -0.69 -15.63 -4.83
CA LEU A 101 -1.50 -14.42 -4.82
C LEU A 101 -0.65 -13.20 -5.19
N MET A 102 -1.21 -12.32 -6.00
CA MET A 102 -0.58 -11.07 -6.41
C MET A 102 -1.45 -9.87 -6.06
N TYR A 103 -0.83 -8.84 -5.51
CA TYR A 103 -1.45 -7.53 -5.27
C TYR A 103 -0.39 -6.42 -5.37
N PRO A 104 -0.68 -5.30 -6.03
CA PRO A 104 -1.82 -5.04 -6.92
C PRO A 104 -1.70 -5.78 -8.26
N VAL A 105 -2.84 -5.99 -8.91
CA VAL A 105 -2.90 -6.52 -10.27
C VAL A 105 -2.76 -5.37 -11.26
N PRO A 106 -1.82 -5.42 -12.24
CA PRO A 106 -1.75 -4.42 -13.29
C PRO A 106 -3.00 -4.49 -14.18
N LEU A 107 -3.68 -3.37 -14.38
CA LEU A 107 -4.95 -3.32 -15.13
C LEU A 107 -4.85 -3.89 -16.55
N GLN A 108 -3.72 -3.64 -17.22
CA GLN A 108 -3.45 -4.15 -18.58
C GLN A 108 -3.36 -5.69 -18.63
N ASP A 109 -3.06 -6.36 -17.52
CA ASP A 109 -2.89 -7.80 -17.45
C ASP A 109 -4.14 -8.55 -16.95
N VAL A 110 -5.19 -7.85 -16.49
CA VAL A 110 -6.41 -8.47 -15.96
C VAL A 110 -7.01 -9.45 -16.97
N LYS A 111 -7.24 -9.03 -18.21
CA LYS A 111 -7.81 -9.90 -19.26
C LYS A 111 -6.95 -11.12 -19.55
N ARG A 112 -5.62 -10.98 -19.48
CA ARG A 112 -4.68 -12.09 -19.64
C ARG A 112 -4.79 -13.08 -18.52
N LEU A 113 -4.89 -12.60 -17.27
CA LEU A 113 -5.05 -13.45 -16.10
C LEU A 113 -6.40 -14.18 -16.09
N GLU A 114 -7.47 -13.51 -16.46
CA GLU A 114 -8.81 -14.12 -16.58
C GLU A 114 -8.91 -15.18 -17.67
N SER A 115 -8.07 -15.10 -18.70
CA SER A 115 -8.01 -16.11 -19.74
C SER A 115 -7.17 -17.34 -19.39
N ASP A 116 -6.40 -17.30 -18.29
CA ASP A 116 -5.59 -18.41 -17.84
C ASP A 116 -6.41 -19.31 -16.86
N PRO A 117 -6.50 -20.62 -17.12
CA PRO A 117 -7.30 -21.53 -16.29
C PRO A 117 -6.75 -21.69 -14.86
N LYS A 118 -5.54 -21.25 -14.58
CA LYS A 118 -4.89 -21.36 -13.26
C LYS A 118 -4.99 -20.08 -12.43
N ALA A 119 -5.44 -18.98 -13.02
CA ALA A 119 -5.53 -17.69 -12.34
C ALA A 119 -6.92 -17.07 -12.50
N TYR A 120 -7.31 -16.22 -11.60
CA TYR A 120 -8.48 -15.38 -11.72
C TYR A 120 -8.22 -14.02 -11.05
N ALA A 121 -8.83 -12.97 -11.57
CA ALA A 121 -8.79 -11.65 -10.98
C ALA A 121 -10.03 -11.40 -10.12
N LEU A 122 -9.82 -10.89 -8.91
CA LEU A 122 -10.88 -10.38 -8.06
C LEU A 122 -10.92 -8.86 -8.20
N GLU A 123 -12.04 -8.35 -8.67
CA GLU A 123 -12.30 -6.93 -8.78
C GLU A 123 -13.25 -6.47 -7.67
N GLY A 124 -13.05 -5.28 -7.18
CA GLY A 124 -13.90 -4.69 -6.16
C GLY A 124 -13.90 -3.17 -6.24
N PRO A 125 -14.98 -2.52 -5.77
CA PRO A 125 -15.06 -1.07 -5.72
C PRO A 125 -14.02 -0.52 -4.75
N GLU A 126 -13.33 0.53 -5.17
CA GLU A 126 -12.34 1.23 -4.35
C GLU A 126 -12.76 2.70 -4.11
N LEU A 127 -12.64 3.15 -2.87
CA LEU A 127 -12.83 4.55 -2.50
C LEU A 127 -11.50 5.31 -2.67
N ARG A 128 -11.09 5.49 -3.91
CA ARG A 128 -9.85 6.21 -4.25
C ARG A 128 -10.16 7.37 -5.19
N THR A 129 -9.56 8.52 -4.90
CA THR A 129 -9.55 9.66 -5.81
C THR A 129 -8.12 9.91 -6.25
N ILE A 130 -7.88 9.90 -7.56
CA ILE A 130 -6.60 10.29 -8.15
C ILE A 130 -6.69 11.75 -8.54
N PHE A 131 -5.75 12.55 -8.08
CA PHE A 131 -5.74 13.99 -8.34
C PHE A 131 -4.32 14.54 -8.51
N LEU A 132 -4.21 15.66 -9.21
CA LEU A 132 -2.98 16.45 -9.27
C LEU A 132 -3.07 17.55 -8.21
N GLY A 133 -2.19 17.49 -7.21
CA GLY A 133 -2.07 18.53 -6.20
C GLY A 133 -1.06 19.58 -6.64
N PHE A 134 -1.51 20.84 -6.71
CA PHE A 134 -0.63 21.98 -6.99
C PHE A 134 -0.31 22.69 -5.69
N ASP A 135 0.98 22.81 -5.35
CA ASP A 135 1.42 23.64 -4.25
C ASP A 135 1.20 25.12 -4.63
N GLN A 136 0.36 25.81 -3.90
CA GLN A 136 0.04 27.23 -4.12
C GLN A 136 0.57 28.14 -3.00
N TRP A 137 1.22 27.55 -2.02
CA TRP A 137 1.70 28.25 -0.84
C TRP A 137 3.14 28.74 -0.98
N ARG A 138 4.00 27.92 -1.58
CA ARG A 138 5.43 28.22 -1.67
C ARG A 138 5.73 29.22 -2.76
N GLN A 139 6.70 30.10 -2.49
CA GLN A 139 7.19 31.08 -3.49
C GLN A 139 8.22 30.47 -4.45
N GLU A 140 8.88 29.36 -4.04
CA GLU A 140 9.89 28.65 -4.81
C GLU A 140 9.52 27.18 -4.96
N CYS A 141 9.67 26.64 -6.17
CA CYS A 141 9.47 25.22 -6.43
C CYS A 141 10.79 24.45 -6.26
N PHE A 142 10.74 23.30 -5.58
CA PHE A 142 11.92 22.43 -5.42
C PHE A 142 12.49 21.85 -6.73
N VAL A 143 11.74 21.89 -7.82
CA VAL A 143 12.07 21.20 -9.06
C VAL A 143 12.18 22.13 -10.27
N MET A 144 11.89 23.44 -10.15
CA MET A 144 11.97 24.35 -11.29
C MET A 144 13.38 24.92 -11.46
N THR A 145 14.01 24.51 -12.53
CA THR A 145 15.25 25.12 -13.01
C THR A 145 14.94 26.26 -13.97
N GLY A 146 15.28 27.48 -13.61
CA GLY A 146 15.57 28.51 -14.60
C GLY A 146 14.76 29.81 -14.60
N THR A 147 13.56 29.95 -14.05
CA THR A 147 12.78 31.20 -14.17
C THR A 147 12.44 31.92 -12.86
N GLY A 148 12.71 31.32 -11.72
CA GLY A 148 12.47 31.93 -10.40
C GLY A 148 11.00 32.20 -10.05
N LYS A 149 10.05 31.92 -10.94
CA LYS A 149 8.61 32.08 -10.70
C LYS A 149 7.93 30.72 -10.58
N TYR A 150 7.17 30.56 -9.49
CA TYR A 150 6.36 29.40 -9.27
C TYR A 150 5.10 29.44 -10.13
N ALA A 151 5.12 28.70 -11.25
CA ALA A 151 4.06 28.76 -12.27
C ALA A 151 2.68 28.37 -11.76
N PHE A 152 2.59 27.46 -10.77
CA PHE A 152 1.31 26.96 -10.28
C PHE A 152 0.56 27.89 -9.32
N VAL A 153 1.15 29.03 -8.93
CA VAL A 153 0.44 30.13 -8.27
C VAL A 153 -0.50 30.82 -9.24
N ASP A 154 -0.16 30.83 -10.54
CA ASP A 154 -1.01 31.38 -11.58
C ASP A 154 -2.24 30.49 -11.83
N TRP A 155 -3.43 31.08 -11.77
CA TRP A 155 -4.69 30.39 -12.00
C TRP A 155 -4.81 29.86 -13.43
N TYR A 156 -4.34 30.61 -14.42
CA TYR A 156 -4.40 30.19 -15.83
C TYR A 156 -3.55 28.95 -16.11
N VAL A 157 -2.42 28.81 -15.45
CA VAL A 157 -1.59 27.61 -15.56
C VAL A 157 -2.31 26.38 -15.00
N ARG A 158 -2.96 26.51 -13.83
CA ARG A 158 -3.74 25.41 -13.26
C ARG A 158 -4.94 25.04 -14.12
N GLN A 159 -5.63 26.04 -14.67
CA GLN A 159 -6.74 25.83 -15.59
C GLN A 159 -6.28 25.13 -16.87
N ALA A 160 -5.14 25.49 -17.43
CA ALA A 160 -4.58 24.81 -18.60
C ALA A 160 -4.33 23.31 -18.34
N PHE A 161 -3.84 22.94 -17.15
CA PHE A 161 -3.72 21.53 -16.75
C PHE A 161 -5.08 20.85 -16.67
N TYR A 162 -6.08 21.49 -16.08
CA TYR A 162 -7.43 20.95 -15.98
C TYR A 162 -8.04 20.70 -17.36
N GLU A 163 -7.91 21.65 -18.29
CA GLU A 163 -8.43 21.55 -19.65
C GLU A 163 -7.66 20.54 -20.51
N ALA A 164 -6.35 20.38 -20.27
CA ALA A 164 -5.52 19.40 -20.98
C ALA A 164 -5.84 17.94 -20.60
N ILE A 165 -6.43 17.72 -19.41
CA ILE A 165 -6.73 16.39 -18.92
C ILE A 165 -8.14 15.97 -19.39
N PHE A 166 -8.20 15.09 -20.38
CA PHE A 166 -9.49 14.52 -20.81
C PHE A 166 -9.87 13.33 -19.91
N ILE A 167 -10.53 13.63 -18.79
CA ILE A 167 -10.86 12.66 -17.73
C ILE A 167 -11.59 11.43 -18.28
N VAL A 168 -12.54 11.60 -19.20
CA VAL A 168 -13.32 10.49 -19.77
C VAL A 168 -12.43 9.55 -20.60
N ALA A 169 -11.45 10.07 -21.32
CA ALA A 169 -10.51 9.23 -22.07
C ALA A 169 -9.56 8.49 -21.10
N MET A 170 -9.05 9.17 -20.08
CA MET A 170 -8.23 8.53 -19.05
C MET A 170 -9.00 7.39 -18.36
N TYR A 171 -10.25 7.63 -17.97
CA TYR A 171 -11.09 6.60 -17.36
C TYR A 171 -11.22 5.38 -18.28
N ARG A 172 -11.54 5.59 -19.56
CA ARG A 172 -11.78 4.49 -20.51
C ARG A 172 -10.53 3.73 -20.94
N VAL A 173 -9.38 4.41 -21.00
CA VAL A 173 -8.14 3.82 -21.56
C VAL A 173 -7.24 3.28 -20.46
N VAL A 174 -7.24 3.93 -19.30
CA VAL A 174 -6.30 3.61 -18.21
C VAL A 174 -6.97 2.83 -17.08
N MET A 175 -8.24 3.10 -16.81
CA MET A 175 -8.94 2.57 -15.63
C MET A 175 -10.03 1.51 -15.99
N GLY A 176 -10.40 1.43 -17.24
CA GLY A 176 -11.49 0.60 -17.71
C GLY A 176 -11.16 -0.52 -18.47
#